data_3bb296b598710701c0b541573e9802f4
#
_entry.id   3bb296b598710701c0b541573e9802f4
#
_cell.length_a   1.000
_cell.length_b   1.000
_cell.length_c   1.000
_cell.angle_alpha   90.00
_cell.angle_beta   90.00
_cell.angle_gamma   90.00
#
_symmetry.space_group_name_H-M   'P 1'
#
loop_
_entity.id
_entity.type
_entity.pdbx_description
1 polymer ?
#
loop_
_entity_poly.entity_id
_entity_poly.type
_entity_poly.pdbx_seq_one_letter_code
_entity_poly.pdbx_strand_id
1 'polypeptide(L)'
;MANHDPLLTDMSQVPGWYAILPKPAPANRLKGHQVADWVVVGAGVTGLAAARRLGELAPEARIILVDSYRVGSSASGGNSGFIIDTPHLSEQVGNDTNTRLSRLVVAGLKELDGLVHKHAIECEWSPRGHLTAVVDPKKIEKLHATVRTLEAVGEAYEWLDKEALTKVVGTDHYHAAVLTPRTVMVNPAAMCRGLGETLPDNVEVYEETRVHRVEAGSPVQIECAEGTISAKNVLLTTNAFIKDLDYLKRDVFPLIECGSISRELTEDEQASMGGEPDWGITGYATLRRTLSNRIMVRHGTYYSGNFRLNEYMRNMLQASHLKGVRKRFPGLDKLEFEHTWAGVFCMTWNWASYFGRLDDGVFASLGYSGVGVPRGTISGKLLAEYAMGSESDLISDVQAVSGPKRLPPEPFLGIGVNARLAWHRWSHRAEW
;
A
#
# COMPACT_ATOMS: atom_id res chain seq x y z
N MET A 1 13.62 19.92 -25.58
CA MET A 1 14.16 19.66 -24.23
C MET A 1 13.26 18.62 -23.62
N ALA A 2 13.73 17.39 -23.41
CA ALA A 2 12.93 16.35 -22.78
C ALA A 2 12.55 16.84 -21.38
N ASN A 3 11.26 17.03 -21.13
CA ASN A 3 10.75 17.31 -19.79
C ASN A 3 11.17 16.15 -18.90
N HIS A 4 12.20 16.33 -18.10
CA HIS A 4 12.57 15.43 -17.04
C HIS A 4 11.45 15.51 -16.01
N ASP A 5 10.58 14.51 -16.06
CA ASP A 5 9.51 14.34 -15.11
C ASP A 5 10.09 13.98 -13.73
N PRO A 6 10.01 14.87 -12.75
CA PRO A 6 10.63 14.65 -11.45
C PRO A 6 10.06 13.46 -10.68
N LEU A 7 8.87 12.97 -11.02
CA LEU A 7 8.23 11.85 -10.36
C LEU A 7 8.71 10.48 -10.86
N LEU A 8 9.13 10.41 -12.13
CA LEU A 8 9.52 9.15 -12.76
C LEU A 8 10.99 8.78 -12.54
N THR A 9 11.87 9.72 -12.21
CA THR A 9 13.32 9.51 -12.28
C THR A 9 13.90 8.61 -11.19
N ASP A 10 13.20 8.39 -10.06
CA ASP A 10 13.70 7.52 -8.99
C ASP A 10 12.76 6.36 -8.61
N MET A 11 11.56 6.31 -9.19
CA MET A 11 10.69 5.13 -9.20
C MET A 11 11.12 4.11 -10.28
N SER A 12 12.23 4.35 -10.96
CA SER A 12 12.79 3.45 -11.98
C SER A 12 13.24 2.10 -11.43
N GLN A 13 13.25 1.94 -10.11
CA GLN A 13 13.52 0.65 -9.48
C GLN A 13 12.23 -0.07 -9.20
N VAL A 14 12.05 -1.11 -9.96
CA VAL A 14 11.00 -2.10 -9.77
C VAL A 14 11.05 -2.61 -8.34
N PRO A 15 9.94 -2.64 -7.58
CA PRO A 15 9.89 -3.23 -6.25
C PRO A 15 10.45 -4.65 -6.25
N GLY A 16 11.19 -5.02 -5.20
CA GLY A 16 11.79 -6.34 -5.10
C GLY A 16 10.77 -7.48 -5.24
N TRP A 17 9.57 -7.30 -4.69
CA TRP A 17 8.45 -8.23 -4.88
C TRP A 17 8.09 -8.48 -6.35
N TYR A 18 8.17 -7.44 -7.18
CA TYR A 18 7.91 -7.55 -8.61
C TYR A 18 9.11 -8.14 -9.34
N ALA A 19 10.33 -7.76 -8.96
CA ALA A 19 11.57 -8.19 -9.61
C ALA A 19 11.82 -9.70 -9.48
N ILE A 20 11.38 -10.32 -8.37
CA ILE A 20 11.49 -11.78 -8.16
C ILE A 20 10.44 -12.60 -8.92
N LEU A 21 9.44 -11.95 -9.54
CA LEU A 21 8.41 -12.65 -10.33
C LEU A 21 8.89 -12.93 -11.75
N PRO A 22 8.27 -13.90 -12.41
CA PRO A 22 8.49 -14.12 -13.84
C PRO A 22 8.26 -12.85 -14.66
N LYS A 23 9.08 -12.66 -15.71
CA LYS A 23 8.96 -11.49 -16.59
C LYS A 23 7.55 -11.42 -17.21
N PRO A 24 6.87 -10.28 -17.10
CA PRO A 24 5.51 -10.14 -17.65
C PRO A 24 5.53 -10.07 -19.18
N ALA A 25 4.37 -10.26 -19.79
CA ALA A 25 4.15 -9.97 -21.21
C ALA A 25 4.47 -8.48 -21.53
N PRO A 26 4.77 -8.13 -22.78
CA PRO A 26 4.95 -6.73 -23.18
C PRO A 26 3.79 -5.84 -22.77
N ALA A 27 4.07 -4.59 -22.38
CA ALA A 27 3.03 -3.61 -22.02
C ALA A 27 2.14 -3.27 -23.21
N ASN A 28 0.85 -3.23 -23.01
CA ASN A 28 -0.07 -2.61 -23.92
C ASN A 28 -0.09 -1.10 -23.64
N ARG A 29 0.46 -0.29 -24.54
CA ARG A 29 0.53 1.18 -24.42
C ARG A 29 -0.57 1.84 -25.22
N LEU A 30 -1.23 2.83 -24.62
CA LEU A 30 -2.24 3.60 -25.32
C LEU A 30 -1.62 4.52 -26.37
N LYS A 31 -2.15 4.42 -27.59
CA LYS A 31 -1.77 5.29 -28.73
C LYS A 31 -3.01 5.86 -29.41
N GLY A 32 -2.84 7.08 -29.93
CA GLY A 32 -3.91 7.74 -30.66
C GLY A 32 -5.09 8.13 -29.77
N HIS A 33 -6.26 8.33 -30.40
CA HIS A 33 -7.48 8.72 -29.70
C HIS A 33 -8.35 7.49 -29.37
N GLN A 34 -8.82 7.42 -28.13
CA GLN A 34 -9.71 6.39 -27.64
C GLN A 34 -11.01 7.02 -27.12
N VAL A 35 -12.11 6.26 -27.19
CA VAL A 35 -13.39 6.63 -26.59
C VAL A 35 -13.82 5.52 -25.65
N ALA A 36 -14.26 5.87 -24.44
CA ALA A 36 -14.71 4.91 -23.44
C ALA A 36 -15.95 5.43 -22.69
N ASP A 37 -16.69 4.54 -22.05
CA ASP A 37 -17.73 4.94 -21.11
C ASP A 37 -17.12 5.36 -19.77
N TRP A 38 -16.12 4.61 -19.32
CA TRP A 38 -15.42 4.82 -18.07
C TRP A 38 -13.91 4.76 -18.27
N VAL A 39 -13.19 5.62 -17.55
CA VAL A 39 -11.75 5.52 -17.42
C VAL A 39 -11.38 5.42 -15.95
N VAL A 40 -10.47 4.51 -15.62
CA VAL A 40 -9.85 4.43 -14.30
C VAL A 40 -8.37 4.79 -14.48
N VAL A 41 -7.90 5.80 -13.75
CA VAL A 41 -6.50 6.24 -13.77
C VAL A 41 -5.80 5.73 -12.52
N GLY A 42 -4.82 4.84 -12.72
CA GLY A 42 -4.07 4.14 -11.67
C GLY A 42 -4.50 2.68 -11.52
N ALA A 43 -3.61 1.74 -11.85
CA ALA A 43 -3.83 0.29 -11.71
C ALA A 43 -3.23 -0.30 -10.42
N GLY A 44 -3.27 0.47 -9.33
CA GLY A 44 -3.06 -0.04 -7.97
C GLY A 44 -4.30 -0.81 -7.48
N VAL A 45 -4.26 -1.36 -6.27
CA VAL A 45 -5.38 -2.14 -5.69
C VAL A 45 -6.72 -1.40 -5.75
N THR A 46 -6.73 -0.08 -5.59
CA THR A 46 -7.94 0.75 -5.67
C THR A 46 -8.50 0.78 -7.09
N GLY A 47 -7.65 1.02 -8.08
CA GLY A 47 -8.07 1.10 -9.47
C GLY A 47 -8.45 -0.27 -10.04
N LEU A 48 -7.73 -1.32 -9.68
CA LEU A 48 -8.08 -2.70 -10.06
C LEU A 48 -9.46 -3.09 -9.53
N ALA A 49 -9.76 -2.77 -8.26
CA ALA A 49 -11.07 -3.02 -7.67
C ALA A 49 -12.17 -2.17 -8.32
N ALA A 50 -11.90 -0.89 -8.61
CA ALA A 50 -12.85 -0.01 -9.28
C ALA A 50 -13.15 -0.46 -10.71
N ALA A 51 -12.11 -0.76 -11.51
CA ALA A 51 -12.27 -1.22 -12.88
C ALA A 51 -13.01 -2.55 -12.96
N ARG A 52 -12.66 -3.53 -12.09
CA ARG A 52 -13.41 -4.79 -11.97
C ARG A 52 -14.87 -4.54 -11.69
N ARG A 53 -15.17 -3.70 -10.69
CA ARG A 53 -16.55 -3.46 -10.29
C ARG A 53 -17.36 -2.75 -11.36
N LEU A 54 -16.78 -1.79 -12.07
CA LEU A 54 -17.40 -1.18 -13.25
C LEU A 54 -17.70 -2.21 -14.34
N GLY A 55 -16.74 -3.10 -14.63
CA GLY A 55 -16.91 -4.17 -15.62
C GLY A 55 -18.03 -5.14 -15.26
N GLU A 56 -18.18 -5.48 -13.98
CA GLU A 56 -19.25 -6.33 -13.47
C GLU A 56 -20.63 -5.65 -13.52
N LEU A 57 -20.70 -4.37 -13.15
CA LEU A 57 -21.96 -3.61 -13.09
C LEU A 57 -22.46 -3.15 -14.46
N ALA A 58 -21.56 -2.96 -15.41
CA ALA A 58 -21.90 -2.46 -16.76
C ALA A 58 -21.17 -3.33 -17.81
N PRO A 59 -21.59 -4.57 -18.03
CA PRO A 59 -20.90 -5.52 -18.92
C PRO A 59 -20.84 -5.06 -20.39
N GLU A 60 -21.76 -4.19 -20.82
CA GLU A 60 -21.77 -3.64 -22.17
C GLU A 60 -20.95 -2.34 -22.30
N ALA A 61 -20.47 -1.79 -21.21
CA ALA A 61 -19.67 -0.57 -21.23
C ALA A 61 -18.21 -0.89 -21.56
N ARG A 62 -17.59 0.00 -22.33
CA ARG A 62 -16.15 -0.02 -22.54
C ARG A 62 -15.43 0.70 -21.41
N ILE A 63 -14.58 -0.01 -20.70
CA ILE A 63 -13.82 0.51 -19.57
C ILE A 63 -12.33 0.49 -19.92
N ILE A 64 -11.65 1.61 -19.73
CA ILE A 64 -10.22 1.74 -19.92
C ILE A 64 -9.57 1.95 -18.55
N LEU A 65 -8.62 1.07 -18.19
CA LEU A 65 -7.75 1.22 -17.03
C LEU A 65 -6.36 1.61 -17.52
N VAL A 66 -5.84 2.77 -17.07
CA VAL A 66 -4.51 3.25 -17.45
C VAL A 66 -3.59 3.40 -16.26
N ASP A 67 -2.32 3.05 -16.41
CA ASP A 67 -1.27 3.30 -15.40
C ASP A 67 0.03 3.76 -16.06
N SER A 68 0.75 4.64 -15.36
CA SER A 68 2.09 5.10 -15.76
C SER A 68 3.13 3.98 -15.71
N TYR A 69 2.89 2.94 -14.93
CA TYR A 69 3.75 1.81 -14.69
C TYR A 69 3.07 0.49 -15.09
N ARG A 70 3.79 -0.61 -14.86
CA ARG A 70 3.24 -1.96 -14.95
C ARG A 70 2.37 -2.26 -13.74
N VAL A 71 1.29 -3.01 -13.92
CA VAL A 71 0.44 -3.47 -12.80
C VAL A 71 1.30 -4.22 -11.78
N GLY A 72 1.23 -3.80 -10.52
CA GLY A 72 2.02 -4.38 -9.44
C GLY A 72 3.45 -3.86 -9.30
N SER A 73 3.93 -2.96 -10.17
CA SER A 73 5.30 -2.42 -10.11
C SER A 73 5.42 -1.07 -9.38
N SER A 74 4.35 -0.60 -8.72
CA SER A 74 4.33 0.66 -7.96
C SER A 74 3.95 0.41 -6.49
N ALA A 75 3.42 1.41 -5.79
CA ALA A 75 3.14 1.38 -4.36
C ALA A 75 2.30 0.18 -3.89
N SER A 76 1.30 -0.23 -4.68
CA SER A 76 0.44 -1.38 -4.33
C SER A 76 1.17 -2.71 -4.35
N GLY A 77 2.11 -2.91 -5.28
CA GLY A 77 2.95 -4.10 -5.34
C GLY A 77 4.28 -3.96 -4.60
N GLY A 78 4.63 -2.73 -4.14
CA GLY A 78 5.89 -2.43 -3.46
C GLY A 78 5.77 -2.27 -1.94
N ASN A 79 4.61 -2.52 -1.35
CA ASN A 79 4.40 -2.42 0.10
C ASN A 79 5.00 -3.62 0.86
N SER A 80 4.81 -3.67 2.17
CA SER A 80 5.40 -4.72 3.02
C SER A 80 4.76 -6.10 2.89
N GLY A 81 3.70 -6.25 2.06
CA GLY A 81 3.02 -7.51 1.83
C GLY A 81 2.07 -7.95 2.94
N PHE A 82 1.50 -7.00 3.68
CA PHE A 82 0.48 -7.27 4.70
C PHE A 82 -0.88 -6.73 4.24
N ILE A 83 -1.87 -7.58 4.23
CA ILE A 83 -3.28 -7.20 4.16
C ILE A 83 -3.77 -7.15 5.60
N ILE A 84 -3.58 -5.99 6.23
CA ILE A 84 -3.83 -5.80 7.66
C ILE A 84 -5.33 -5.81 7.92
N ASP A 85 -5.77 -6.64 8.86
CA ASP A 85 -7.16 -6.82 9.27
C ASP A 85 -7.69 -5.71 10.18
N THR A 86 -6.79 -4.95 10.79
CA THR A 86 -7.12 -3.84 11.69
C THR A 86 -6.65 -2.51 11.13
N PRO A 87 -7.47 -1.47 11.06
CA PRO A 87 -7.01 -0.13 10.70
C PRO A 87 -6.05 0.40 11.78
N HIS A 88 -5.42 1.56 11.52
CA HIS A 88 -4.71 2.29 12.57
C HIS A 88 -5.73 2.84 13.59
N LEU A 89 -6.18 1.95 14.48
CA LEU A 89 -7.11 2.30 15.55
C LEU A 89 -6.42 3.24 16.54
N SER A 90 -7.15 4.20 17.05
CA SER A 90 -6.64 5.17 18.01
C SER A 90 -7.77 5.62 18.94
N GLU A 91 -7.48 5.66 20.23
CA GLU A 91 -8.39 6.24 21.24
C GLU A 91 -8.74 7.71 20.89
N GLN A 92 -7.84 8.42 20.21
CA GLN A 92 -8.03 9.82 19.82
C GLN A 92 -9.04 10.02 18.67
N VAL A 93 -9.28 9.00 17.87
CA VAL A 93 -10.17 9.05 16.69
C VAL A 93 -11.62 8.79 17.09
N GLY A 94 -11.84 8.10 18.20
CA GLY A 94 -13.18 7.76 18.73
C GLY A 94 -13.74 6.44 18.20
N ASN A 95 -14.57 5.80 19.01
CA ASN A 95 -15.04 4.43 18.76
C ASN A 95 -15.91 4.31 17.49
N ASP A 96 -16.78 5.28 17.19
CA ASP A 96 -17.62 5.22 15.97
C ASP A 96 -16.76 5.20 14.69
N THR A 97 -15.77 6.09 14.61
CA THR A 97 -14.85 6.11 13.46
C THR A 97 -14.01 4.85 13.39
N ASN A 98 -13.50 4.34 14.51
CA ASN A 98 -12.76 3.07 14.57
C ASN A 98 -13.63 1.90 14.10
N THR A 99 -14.90 1.83 14.52
CA THR A 99 -15.84 0.79 14.09
C THR A 99 -16.10 0.83 12.59
N ARG A 100 -16.31 2.03 12.01
CA ARG A 100 -16.48 2.20 10.54
C ARG A 100 -15.24 1.78 9.79
N LEU A 101 -14.06 2.19 10.26
CA LEU A 101 -12.78 1.80 9.67
C LEU A 101 -12.56 0.28 9.72
N SER A 102 -12.89 -0.39 10.84
CA SER A 102 -12.82 -1.85 10.97
C SER A 102 -13.76 -2.53 9.98
N ARG A 103 -15.01 -2.10 9.85
CA ARG A 103 -15.95 -2.65 8.86
C ARG A 103 -15.41 -2.55 7.43
N LEU A 104 -14.85 -1.40 7.05
CA LEU A 104 -14.25 -1.19 5.73
C LEU A 104 -13.04 -2.10 5.50
N VAL A 105 -12.16 -2.23 6.47
CA VAL A 105 -10.97 -3.10 6.37
C VAL A 105 -11.37 -4.57 6.24
N VAL A 106 -12.31 -5.03 7.07
CA VAL A 106 -12.84 -6.40 7.01
C VAL A 106 -13.52 -6.68 5.67
N ALA A 107 -14.31 -5.72 5.16
CA ALA A 107 -14.95 -5.86 3.85
C ALA A 107 -13.91 -5.94 2.71
N GLY A 108 -12.84 -5.13 2.77
CA GLY A 108 -11.75 -5.17 1.79
C GLY A 108 -10.92 -6.44 1.84
N LEU A 109 -10.64 -6.96 3.04
CA LEU A 109 -9.98 -8.25 3.21
C LEU A 109 -10.81 -9.38 2.64
N LYS A 110 -12.11 -9.42 2.95
CA LYS A 110 -13.04 -10.44 2.42
C LYS A 110 -13.16 -10.37 0.89
N GLU A 111 -13.17 -9.18 0.32
CA GLU A 111 -13.17 -9.00 -1.14
C GLU A 111 -11.91 -9.60 -1.78
N LEU A 112 -10.73 -9.30 -1.23
CA LEU A 112 -9.46 -9.83 -1.72
C LEU A 112 -9.38 -11.35 -1.56
N ASP A 113 -9.76 -11.88 -0.40
CA ASP A 113 -9.82 -13.32 -0.13
C ASP A 113 -10.68 -14.03 -1.17
N GLY A 114 -11.89 -13.52 -1.40
CA GLY A 114 -12.80 -14.06 -2.41
C GLY A 114 -12.22 -14.03 -3.83
N LEU A 115 -11.57 -12.94 -4.22
CA LEU A 115 -10.97 -12.80 -5.56
C LEU A 115 -9.75 -13.71 -5.75
N VAL A 116 -8.86 -13.74 -4.75
CA VAL A 116 -7.66 -14.58 -4.81
C VAL A 116 -8.01 -16.06 -4.95
N HIS A 117 -8.96 -16.55 -4.17
CA HIS A 117 -9.39 -17.95 -4.24
C HIS A 117 -10.22 -18.24 -5.49
N LYS A 118 -11.17 -17.37 -5.85
CA LYS A 118 -12.01 -17.56 -7.05
C LYS A 118 -11.18 -17.68 -8.34
N HIS A 119 -10.12 -16.88 -8.43
CA HIS A 119 -9.28 -16.81 -9.62
C HIS A 119 -7.97 -17.58 -9.48
N ALA A 120 -7.77 -18.32 -8.38
CA ALA A 120 -6.56 -19.09 -8.08
C ALA A 120 -5.27 -18.24 -8.26
N ILE A 121 -5.27 -17.01 -7.72
CA ILE A 121 -4.12 -16.10 -7.85
C ILE A 121 -2.98 -16.57 -6.96
N GLU A 122 -1.88 -16.96 -7.57
CA GLU A 122 -0.66 -17.38 -6.88
C GLU A 122 0.12 -16.18 -6.36
N CYS A 123 -0.08 -15.82 -5.10
CA CYS A 123 0.52 -14.63 -4.48
C CYS A 123 1.09 -14.88 -3.07
N GLU A 124 1.50 -16.11 -2.76
CA GLU A 124 1.96 -16.49 -1.42
C GLU A 124 0.94 -16.11 -0.33
N TRP A 125 -0.34 -16.41 -0.55
CA TRP A 125 -1.43 -16.10 0.39
C TRP A 125 -1.25 -16.85 1.70
N SER A 126 -0.90 -16.15 2.78
CA SER A 126 -0.61 -16.71 4.10
C SER A 126 -1.46 -16.07 5.19
N PRO A 127 -2.52 -16.75 5.68
CA PRO A 127 -3.42 -16.25 6.72
C PRO A 127 -2.88 -16.55 8.14
N ARG A 128 -1.63 -16.19 8.42
CA ARG A 128 -0.99 -16.43 9.73
C ARG A 128 -1.09 -15.28 10.72
N GLY A 129 -1.75 -14.20 10.34
CA GLY A 129 -1.77 -12.98 11.12
C GLY A 129 -0.44 -12.21 11.03
N HIS A 130 -0.31 -11.18 11.86
CA HIS A 130 0.96 -10.46 12.02
C HIS A 130 1.21 -10.08 13.48
N LEU A 131 2.46 -9.87 13.80
CA LEU A 131 2.94 -9.52 15.13
C LEU A 131 3.21 -8.00 15.18
N THR A 132 2.57 -7.30 16.11
CA THR A 132 3.03 -5.97 16.52
C THR A 132 3.95 -6.13 17.70
N ALA A 133 5.26 -5.95 17.51
CA ALA A 133 6.26 -6.26 18.53
C ALA A 133 7.03 -5.04 19.03
N VAL A 134 7.54 -5.10 20.24
CA VAL A 134 8.44 -4.11 20.84
C VAL A 134 9.76 -4.76 21.24
N VAL A 135 10.85 -4.00 21.03
CA VAL A 135 12.20 -4.37 21.46
C VAL A 135 12.49 -3.77 22.84
N ASP A 136 12.17 -2.49 23.03
CA ASP A 136 12.39 -1.78 24.31
C ASP A 136 11.25 -2.09 25.29
N PRO A 137 11.54 -2.73 26.46
CA PRO A 137 10.53 -3.00 27.50
C PRO A 137 9.76 -1.75 27.95
N LYS A 138 10.38 -0.57 27.87
CA LYS A 138 9.74 0.72 28.22
C LYS A 138 8.57 1.08 27.29
N LYS A 139 8.46 0.40 26.15
CA LYS A 139 7.39 0.60 25.16
C LYS A 139 6.26 -0.41 25.24
N ILE A 140 6.26 -1.29 26.23
CA ILE A 140 5.21 -2.29 26.42
C ILE A 140 3.82 -1.65 26.57
N GLU A 141 3.75 -0.45 27.14
CA GLU A 141 2.48 0.29 27.28
C GLU A 141 1.83 0.61 25.91
N LYS A 142 2.62 0.71 24.85
CA LYS A 142 2.06 0.85 23.49
C LYS A 142 1.31 -0.40 23.05
N LEU A 143 1.79 -1.59 23.41
CA LEU A 143 1.07 -2.84 23.12
C LEU A 143 -0.21 -2.93 23.94
N HIS A 144 -0.17 -2.55 25.21
CA HIS A 144 -1.38 -2.50 26.05
C HIS A 144 -2.42 -1.50 25.48
N ALA A 145 -1.99 -0.33 25.00
CA ALA A 145 -2.89 0.61 24.32
C ALA A 145 -3.48 0.01 23.03
N THR A 146 -2.70 -0.74 22.27
CA THR A 146 -3.20 -1.48 21.10
C THR A 146 -4.25 -2.50 21.51
N VAL A 147 -3.99 -3.30 22.56
CA VAL A 147 -4.96 -4.28 23.11
C VAL A 147 -6.26 -3.63 23.51
N ARG A 148 -6.21 -2.55 24.32
CA ARG A 148 -7.43 -1.81 24.71
C ARG A 148 -8.26 -1.35 23.52
N THR A 149 -7.58 -0.93 22.45
CA THR A 149 -8.28 -0.45 21.24
C THR A 149 -8.91 -1.61 20.46
N LEU A 150 -8.22 -2.76 20.38
CA LEU A 150 -8.75 -3.98 19.76
C LEU A 150 -9.99 -4.49 20.52
N GLU A 151 -9.91 -4.55 21.85
CA GLU A 151 -11.03 -4.92 22.72
C GLU A 151 -12.23 -4.00 22.55
N ALA A 152 -12.01 -2.68 22.46
CA ALA A 152 -13.07 -1.68 22.30
C ALA A 152 -13.85 -1.83 20.98
N VAL A 153 -13.26 -2.43 19.95
CA VAL A 153 -13.91 -2.69 18.65
C VAL A 153 -14.26 -4.16 18.43
N GLY A 154 -13.99 -5.02 19.42
CA GLY A 154 -14.32 -6.45 19.36
C GLY A 154 -13.40 -7.27 18.45
N GLU A 155 -12.18 -6.81 18.23
CA GLU A 155 -11.20 -7.50 17.39
C GLU A 155 -10.39 -8.54 18.17
N ALA A 156 -10.16 -9.71 17.56
CA ALA A 156 -9.38 -10.78 18.16
C ALA A 156 -7.89 -10.45 18.20
N TYR A 157 -7.24 -10.83 19.27
CA TYR A 157 -5.79 -10.73 19.42
C TYR A 157 -5.26 -11.85 20.32
N GLU A 158 -3.95 -12.09 20.26
CA GLU A 158 -3.21 -12.94 21.18
C GLU A 158 -1.98 -12.18 21.70
N TRP A 159 -1.77 -12.22 23.01
CA TRP A 159 -0.57 -11.67 23.65
C TRP A 159 0.53 -12.71 23.67
N LEU A 160 1.71 -12.39 23.09
CA LEU A 160 2.89 -13.21 23.16
C LEU A 160 3.94 -12.56 24.06
N ASP A 161 4.32 -13.26 25.12
CA ASP A 161 5.49 -12.90 25.90
C ASP A 161 6.79 -13.21 25.15
N LYS A 162 7.93 -12.90 25.77
CA LYS A 162 9.24 -13.10 25.15
C LYS A 162 9.49 -14.57 24.75
N GLU A 163 9.07 -15.54 25.57
CA GLU A 163 9.31 -16.97 25.31
C GLU A 163 8.46 -17.47 24.13
N ALA A 164 7.16 -17.17 24.13
CA ALA A 164 6.25 -17.52 23.04
C ALA A 164 6.68 -16.87 21.72
N LEU A 165 7.05 -15.59 21.78
CA LEU A 165 7.51 -14.84 20.61
C LEU A 165 8.83 -15.41 20.04
N THR A 166 9.77 -15.80 20.90
CA THR A 166 11.03 -16.43 20.48
C THR A 166 10.78 -17.74 19.72
N LYS A 167 9.81 -18.54 20.15
CA LYS A 167 9.43 -19.80 19.44
C LYS A 167 8.90 -19.51 18.02
N VAL A 168 8.13 -18.43 17.86
CA VAL A 168 7.57 -18.04 16.54
C VAL A 168 8.65 -17.45 15.63
N VAL A 169 9.43 -16.50 16.13
CA VAL A 169 10.34 -15.70 15.28
C VAL A 169 11.74 -16.28 15.18
N GLY A 170 12.16 -17.10 16.16
CA GLY A 170 13.51 -17.67 16.21
C GLY A 170 14.56 -16.74 16.82
N THR A 171 14.17 -15.64 17.46
CA THR A 171 15.10 -14.71 18.12
C THR A 171 14.52 -14.19 19.43
N ASP A 172 15.37 -13.99 20.42
CA ASP A 172 15.02 -13.39 21.71
C ASP A 172 15.13 -11.86 21.75
N HIS A 173 15.33 -11.26 20.58
CA HIS A 173 15.55 -9.82 20.42
C HIS A 173 14.33 -8.98 20.85
N TYR A 174 13.13 -9.50 20.67
CA TYR A 174 11.88 -8.83 21.02
C TYR A 174 11.43 -9.14 22.43
N HIS A 175 10.79 -8.16 23.09
CA HIS A 175 10.35 -8.30 24.48
C HIS A 175 8.94 -8.88 24.59
N ALA A 176 8.01 -8.43 23.76
CA ALA A 176 6.64 -8.91 23.67
C ALA A 176 6.02 -8.53 22.33
N ALA A 177 4.90 -9.17 21.99
CA ALA A 177 4.11 -8.83 20.82
C ALA A 177 2.61 -9.02 21.06
N VAL A 178 1.81 -8.38 20.23
CA VAL A 178 0.39 -8.67 20.01
C VAL A 178 0.24 -9.26 18.63
N LEU A 179 -0.28 -10.46 18.53
CA LEU A 179 -0.67 -11.11 17.27
C LEU A 179 -2.11 -10.71 16.92
N THR A 180 -2.32 -10.21 15.72
CA THR A 180 -3.67 -10.03 15.12
C THR A 180 -3.86 -11.13 14.06
N PRO A 181 -4.78 -12.09 14.30
CA PRO A 181 -4.76 -13.38 13.58
C PRO A 181 -5.35 -13.34 12.18
N ARG A 182 -6.14 -12.31 11.83
CA ARG A 182 -6.82 -12.23 10.53
C ARG A 182 -6.03 -11.53 9.44
N THR A 183 -4.91 -10.91 9.77
CA THR A 183 -4.00 -10.35 8.77
C THR A 183 -3.49 -11.46 7.85
N VAL A 184 -3.46 -11.18 6.56
CA VAL A 184 -2.89 -12.07 5.55
C VAL A 184 -1.59 -11.48 5.02
N MET A 185 -0.57 -12.31 4.89
CA MET A 185 0.68 -11.95 4.25
C MET A 185 0.69 -12.47 2.80
N VAL A 186 1.21 -11.65 1.87
CA VAL A 186 1.23 -11.98 0.44
C VAL A 186 2.51 -11.47 -0.23
N ASN A 187 2.81 -11.94 -1.43
CA ASN A 187 3.58 -11.17 -2.39
C ASN A 187 2.64 -10.14 -3.04
N PRO A 188 2.75 -8.86 -2.70
CA PRO A 188 1.76 -7.86 -3.13
C PRO A 188 1.83 -7.55 -4.63
N ALA A 189 3.00 -7.73 -5.26
CA ALA A 189 3.13 -7.56 -6.70
C ALA A 189 2.46 -8.70 -7.47
N ALA A 190 2.62 -9.95 -7.02
CA ALA A 190 1.95 -11.11 -7.59
C ALA A 190 0.42 -10.97 -7.45
N MET A 191 -0.06 -10.55 -6.28
CA MET A 191 -1.49 -10.29 -6.06
C MET A 191 -2.03 -9.22 -7.02
N CYS A 192 -1.36 -8.08 -7.16
CA CYS A 192 -1.81 -7.03 -8.09
C CYS A 192 -1.83 -7.52 -9.54
N ARG A 193 -0.80 -8.25 -9.98
CA ARG A 193 -0.74 -8.82 -11.34
C ARG A 193 -1.89 -9.77 -11.59
N GLY A 194 -2.11 -10.73 -10.70
CA GLY A 194 -3.22 -11.68 -10.81
C GLY A 194 -4.60 -11.02 -10.80
N LEU A 195 -4.78 -9.97 -9.98
CA LEU A 195 -6.00 -9.17 -10.02
C LEU A 195 -6.18 -8.44 -11.36
N GLY A 196 -5.11 -7.96 -11.96
CA GLY A 196 -5.12 -7.31 -13.28
C GLY A 196 -5.40 -8.30 -14.42
N GLU A 197 -4.78 -9.47 -14.39
CA GLU A 197 -4.93 -10.55 -15.38
C GLU A 197 -6.33 -11.19 -15.37
N THR A 198 -7.08 -11.01 -14.29
CA THR A 198 -8.42 -11.58 -14.09
C THR A 198 -9.55 -10.54 -14.12
N LEU A 199 -9.30 -9.36 -14.70
CA LEU A 199 -10.33 -8.35 -14.92
C LEU A 199 -11.38 -8.85 -15.92
N PRO A 200 -12.63 -8.34 -15.87
CA PRO A 200 -13.65 -8.63 -16.88
C PRO A 200 -13.20 -8.26 -18.30
N ASP A 201 -13.68 -8.96 -19.31
CA ASP A 201 -13.29 -8.81 -20.71
C ASP A 201 -13.56 -7.41 -21.30
N ASN A 202 -14.51 -6.68 -20.73
CA ASN A 202 -14.84 -5.30 -21.13
C ASN A 202 -13.95 -4.24 -20.48
N VAL A 203 -12.88 -4.64 -19.76
CA VAL A 203 -11.86 -3.76 -19.18
C VAL A 203 -10.56 -3.88 -19.94
N GLU A 204 -10.20 -2.85 -20.69
CA GLU A 204 -8.94 -2.76 -21.41
C GLU A 204 -7.86 -2.11 -20.52
N VAL A 205 -6.74 -2.80 -20.32
CA VAL A 205 -5.61 -2.30 -19.51
C VAL A 205 -4.53 -1.73 -20.40
N TYR A 206 -4.16 -0.47 -20.13
CA TYR A 206 -3.02 0.20 -20.76
C TYR A 206 -1.98 0.54 -19.69
N GLU A 207 -0.84 -0.10 -19.78
CA GLU A 207 0.31 0.09 -18.91
C GLU A 207 1.35 1.02 -19.56
N GLU A 208 2.31 1.51 -18.77
CA GLU A 208 3.33 2.45 -19.24
C GLU A 208 2.71 3.64 -20.02
N THR A 209 1.52 4.03 -19.58
CA THR A 209 0.67 5.06 -20.19
C THR A 209 0.36 6.13 -19.15
N ARG A 210 1.20 7.16 -19.10
CA ARG A 210 1.01 8.26 -18.15
C ARG A 210 -0.08 9.21 -18.58
N VAL A 211 -1.01 9.50 -17.67
CA VAL A 211 -1.96 10.59 -17.78
C VAL A 211 -1.30 11.88 -17.28
N HIS A 212 -1.31 12.91 -18.13
CA HIS A 212 -0.73 14.23 -17.82
C HIS A 212 -1.78 15.26 -17.43
N ARG A 213 -2.99 15.12 -17.96
CA ARG A 213 -4.08 16.07 -17.72
C ARG A 213 -5.43 15.38 -17.76
N VAL A 214 -6.34 15.86 -16.93
CA VAL A 214 -7.75 15.49 -16.91
C VAL A 214 -8.56 16.79 -16.94
N GLU A 215 -9.35 16.98 -17.98
CA GLU A 215 -10.28 18.09 -18.12
C GLU A 215 -11.69 17.58 -17.84
N ALA A 216 -12.29 18.08 -16.77
CA ALA A 216 -13.65 17.76 -16.40
C ALA A 216 -14.65 18.28 -17.46
N GLY A 217 -15.77 17.59 -17.58
CA GLY A 217 -16.83 17.96 -18.53
C GLY A 217 -17.60 16.76 -19.04
N SER A 218 -18.39 16.96 -20.06
CA SER A 218 -19.19 15.92 -20.71
C SER A 218 -18.99 15.98 -22.23
N PRO A 219 -18.07 15.15 -22.79
CA PRO A 219 -17.23 14.13 -22.15
C PRO A 219 -16.01 14.72 -21.41
N VAL A 220 -15.50 13.97 -20.42
CA VAL A 220 -14.19 14.22 -19.80
C VAL A 220 -13.09 13.96 -20.83
N GLN A 221 -12.08 14.84 -20.89
CA GLN A 221 -10.93 14.67 -21.76
C GLN A 221 -9.68 14.31 -20.96
N ILE A 222 -8.96 13.29 -21.40
CA ILE A 222 -7.80 12.74 -20.70
C ILE A 222 -6.63 12.72 -21.68
N GLU A 223 -5.55 13.43 -21.34
CA GLU A 223 -4.33 13.48 -22.13
C GLU A 223 -3.29 12.49 -21.58
N CYS A 224 -2.83 11.60 -22.45
CA CYS A 224 -1.77 10.63 -22.15
C CYS A 224 -0.51 10.99 -22.96
N ALA A 225 0.63 10.30 -22.64
CA ALA A 225 1.91 10.56 -23.30
C ALA A 225 1.89 10.36 -24.81
N GLU A 226 1.15 9.35 -25.33
CA GLU A 226 1.12 9.01 -26.76
C GLU A 226 -0.31 8.99 -27.33
N GLY A 227 -1.30 9.55 -26.59
CA GLY A 227 -2.69 9.55 -27.03
C GLY A 227 -3.64 10.31 -26.12
N THR A 228 -4.93 10.25 -26.44
CA THR A 228 -6.00 10.90 -25.67
C THR A 228 -7.16 9.95 -25.46
N ILE A 229 -7.95 10.18 -24.41
CA ILE A 229 -9.18 9.43 -24.16
C ILE A 229 -10.32 10.43 -23.93
N SER A 230 -11.45 10.21 -24.61
CA SER A 230 -12.72 10.88 -24.29
C SER A 230 -13.62 9.89 -23.55
N ALA A 231 -14.12 10.24 -22.37
CA ALA A 231 -14.92 9.36 -21.56
C ALA A 231 -16.12 10.06 -20.92
N LYS A 232 -17.18 9.33 -20.60
CA LYS A 232 -18.32 9.89 -19.85
C LYS A 232 -17.93 10.23 -18.42
N ASN A 233 -17.12 9.35 -17.77
CA ASN A 233 -16.65 9.54 -16.40
C ASN A 233 -15.23 9.02 -16.24
N VAL A 234 -14.51 9.56 -15.24
CA VAL A 234 -13.18 9.11 -14.83
C VAL A 234 -13.10 8.89 -13.33
N LEU A 235 -12.46 7.79 -12.91
CA LEU A 235 -12.12 7.48 -11.53
C LEU A 235 -10.62 7.67 -11.33
N LEU A 236 -10.21 8.61 -10.48
CA LEU A 236 -8.82 8.90 -10.16
C LEU A 236 -8.40 8.12 -8.90
N THR A 237 -7.52 7.14 -9.07
CA THR A 237 -7.01 6.26 -8.01
C THR A 237 -5.49 6.33 -7.91
N THR A 238 -4.94 7.50 -8.25
CA THR A 238 -3.50 7.76 -8.42
C THR A 238 -2.76 8.05 -7.11
N ASN A 239 -3.40 7.85 -5.96
CA ASN A 239 -2.82 8.06 -4.63
C ASN A 239 -2.17 9.46 -4.51
N ALA A 240 -0.93 9.60 -4.02
CA ALA A 240 -0.27 10.91 -3.89
C ALA A 240 -0.01 11.64 -5.22
N PHE A 241 -0.03 10.92 -6.34
CA PHE A 241 0.15 11.50 -7.70
C PHE A 241 -1.06 12.27 -8.21
N ILE A 242 -2.19 12.27 -7.49
CA ILE A 242 -3.36 13.10 -7.77
C ILE A 242 -3.01 14.58 -7.91
N LYS A 243 -1.95 15.02 -7.20
CA LYS A 243 -1.46 16.40 -7.23
C LYS A 243 -0.93 16.83 -8.59
N ASP A 244 -0.42 15.87 -9.39
CA ASP A 244 0.09 16.12 -10.74
C ASP A 244 -1.04 16.37 -11.74
N LEU A 245 -2.25 15.93 -11.38
CA LEU A 245 -3.48 16.16 -12.14
C LEU A 245 -4.25 17.39 -11.64
N ASP A 246 -3.61 18.27 -10.87
CA ASP A 246 -4.13 19.50 -10.32
C ASP A 246 -5.25 19.37 -9.26
N TYR A 247 -5.53 18.14 -8.79
CA TYR A 247 -6.50 17.88 -7.74
C TYR A 247 -5.84 17.71 -6.37
N LEU A 248 -6.55 18.05 -5.30
CA LEU A 248 -6.19 17.80 -3.89
C LEU A 248 -4.75 18.25 -3.50
N LYS A 249 -4.22 19.29 -4.16
CA LYS A 249 -2.82 19.76 -3.99
C LYS A 249 -2.45 20.12 -2.56
N ARG A 250 -3.42 20.55 -1.76
CA ARG A 250 -3.24 20.96 -0.36
C ARG A 250 -3.97 20.06 0.63
N ASP A 251 -4.36 18.86 0.22
CA ASP A 251 -5.12 17.94 1.06
C ASP A 251 -4.33 16.66 1.35
N VAL A 252 -3.34 16.36 0.49
CA VAL A 252 -2.49 15.18 0.60
C VAL A 252 -1.01 15.51 0.46
N PHE A 253 -0.15 14.68 1.07
CA PHE A 253 1.29 14.77 0.89
C PHE A 253 1.92 13.38 0.81
N PRO A 254 3.05 13.25 0.05
CA PRO A 254 3.74 11.98 -0.08
C PRO A 254 4.65 11.72 1.09
N LEU A 255 4.74 10.47 1.52
CA LEU A 255 5.87 9.93 2.26
C LEU A 255 6.51 8.81 1.46
N ILE A 256 7.81 8.65 1.62
CA ILE A 256 8.60 7.59 0.99
C ILE A 256 9.01 6.60 2.06
N GLU A 257 8.77 5.32 1.80
CA GLU A 257 9.30 4.22 2.61
C GLU A 257 10.20 3.33 1.77
N CYS A 258 11.23 2.77 2.41
CA CYS A 258 12.16 1.89 1.75
C CYS A 258 11.99 0.44 2.21
N GLY A 259 12.00 -0.46 1.23
CA GLY A 259 12.01 -1.89 1.45
C GLY A 259 13.26 -2.54 0.88
N SER A 260 13.66 -3.66 1.45
CA SER A 260 14.67 -4.56 0.89
C SER A 260 14.17 -6.00 1.00
N ILE A 261 14.48 -6.82 -0.01
CA ILE A 261 14.21 -8.25 0.01
C ILE A 261 15.49 -9.02 -0.31
N SER A 262 15.74 -10.07 0.46
CA SER A 262 16.94 -10.89 0.30
C SER A 262 16.80 -11.88 -0.85
N ARG A 263 17.94 -12.51 -1.24
CA ARG A 263 17.90 -13.81 -1.87
C ARG A 263 17.17 -14.83 -0.98
N GLU A 264 16.86 -15.98 -1.52
CA GLU A 264 16.40 -17.10 -0.70
C GLU A 264 17.47 -17.51 0.31
N LEU A 265 17.03 -17.83 1.52
CA LEU A 265 17.91 -18.33 2.57
C LEU A 265 18.39 -19.73 2.22
N THR A 266 19.66 -20.01 2.45
CA THR A 266 20.20 -21.38 2.38
C THR A 266 19.60 -22.25 3.50
N GLU A 267 19.70 -23.57 3.39
CA GLU A 267 19.24 -24.50 4.43
C GLU A 267 19.92 -24.23 5.79
N ASP A 268 21.24 -23.95 5.77
CA ASP A 268 21.99 -23.61 6.97
C ASP A 268 21.51 -22.30 7.62
N GLU A 269 21.21 -21.28 6.81
CA GLU A 269 20.66 -20.01 7.30
C GLU A 269 19.26 -20.19 7.88
N GLN A 270 18.41 -21.00 7.24
CA GLN A 270 17.08 -21.34 7.76
C GLN A 270 17.17 -22.09 9.09
N ALA A 271 18.07 -23.08 9.20
CA ALA A 271 18.30 -23.83 10.41
C ALA A 271 18.86 -22.95 11.54
N SER A 272 19.82 -22.07 11.22
CA SER A 272 20.40 -21.14 12.20
C SER A 272 19.41 -20.09 12.72
N MET A 273 18.46 -19.69 11.88
CA MET A 273 17.45 -18.72 12.22
C MET A 273 16.39 -19.30 13.18
N GLY A 274 16.04 -20.58 13.01
CA GLY A 274 14.97 -21.21 13.78
C GLY A 274 13.59 -20.59 13.54
N GLY A 275 12.69 -20.76 14.50
CA GLY A 275 11.34 -20.22 14.44
C GLY A 275 10.44 -20.86 13.40
N GLU A 276 9.26 -20.25 13.19
CA GLU A 276 8.30 -20.67 12.18
C GLU A 276 8.78 -20.31 10.75
N PRO A 277 8.37 -21.04 9.71
CA PRO A 277 8.83 -20.80 8.34
C PRO A 277 8.25 -19.54 7.70
N ASP A 278 7.18 -18.98 8.26
CA ASP A 278 6.51 -17.78 7.74
C ASP A 278 5.96 -16.97 8.91
N TRP A 279 6.38 -15.72 9.01
CA TRP A 279 5.93 -14.77 10.02
C TRP A 279 6.19 -13.33 9.56
N GLY A 280 5.45 -12.41 10.15
CA GLY A 280 5.64 -10.99 9.90
C GLY A 280 5.50 -10.15 11.16
N ILE A 281 6.45 -9.24 11.35
CA ILE A 281 6.48 -8.28 12.45
C ILE A 281 6.30 -6.88 11.92
N THR A 282 5.40 -6.12 12.54
CA THR A 282 5.25 -4.69 12.37
C THR A 282 5.66 -3.95 13.64
N GLY A 283 5.92 -2.66 13.50
CA GLY A 283 6.35 -1.78 14.58
C GLY A 283 7.07 -0.57 14.01
N TYR A 284 8.18 -0.18 14.62
CA TYR A 284 9.04 0.88 14.07
C TYR A 284 9.68 0.46 12.73
N ALA A 285 10.05 -0.79 12.61
CA ALA A 285 10.43 -1.45 11.37
C ALA A 285 9.50 -2.62 11.10
N THR A 286 9.35 -2.98 9.83
CA THR A 286 8.68 -4.21 9.42
C THR A 286 9.73 -5.24 9.04
N LEU A 287 9.57 -6.45 9.55
CA LEU A 287 10.41 -7.59 9.21
C LEU A 287 9.50 -8.77 8.88
N ARG A 288 9.83 -9.50 7.82
CA ARG A 288 9.04 -10.65 7.39
C ARG A 288 9.95 -11.77 6.89
N ARG A 289 9.70 -13.01 7.31
CA ARG A 289 10.15 -14.23 6.63
C ARG A 289 9.01 -14.67 5.72
N THR A 290 9.28 -14.86 4.44
CA THR A 290 8.28 -15.22 3.42
C THR A 290 8.16 -16.74 3.26
N LEU A 291 7.07 -17.21 2.66
CA LEU A 291 6.90 -18.63 2.29
C LEU A 291 8.02 -19.13 1.36
N SER A 292 8.57 -18.26 0.52
CA SER A 292 9.74 -18.54 -0.33
C SER A 292 11.08 -18.39 0.41
N ASN A 293 11.08 -18.42 1.75
CA ASN A 293 12.27 -18.31 2.59
C ASN A 293 13.17 -17.10 2.30
N ARG A 294 12.57 -15.94 2.06
CA ARG A 294 13.28 -14.66 1.91
C ARG A 294 13.03 -13.79 3.14
N ILE A 295 13.98 -12.93 3.44
CA ILE A 295 13.80 -11.88 4.46
C ILE A 295 13.44 -10.57 3.77
N MET A 296 12.30 -10.02 4.12
CA MET A 296 11.87 -8.69 3.69
C MET A 296 11.94 -7.73 4.87
N VAL A 297 12.49 -6.56 4.63
CA VAL A 297 12.60 -5.45 5.59
C VAL A 297 11.98 -4.20 5.01
N ARG A 298 11.19 -3.49 5.80
CA ARG A 298 10.79 -2.11 5.53
C ARG A 298 11.18 -1.25 6.72
N HIS A 299 12.07 -0.30 6.48
CA HIS A 299 12.53 0.67 7.47
C HIS A 299 13.02 1.94 6.79
N GLY A 300 12.79 3.08 7.43
CA GLY A 300 13.16 4.39 6.92
C GLY A 300 12.02 5.08 6.19
N THR A 301 11.47 6.11 6.84
CA THR A 301 10.42 6.97 6.30
C THR A 301 10.99 8.37 6.06
N TYR A 302 10.73 8.92 4.87
CA TYR A 302 11.22 10.22 4.43
C TYR A 302 10.10 11.05 3.82
N TYR A 303 10.22 12.37 3.97
CA TYR A 303 9.41 13.32 3.22
C TYR A 303 10.25 13.89 2.07
N SER A 304 9.70 13.80 0.88
CA SER A 304 10.30 14.43 -0.30
C SER A 304 9.20 14.97 -1.18
N GLY A 305 9.13 16.27 -1.33
CA GLY A 305 8.14 16.94 -2.18
C GLY A 305 8.31 16.61 -3.67
N ASN A 306 9.48 16.14 -4.07
CA ASN A 306 9.79 15.71 -5.44
C ASN A 306 9.93 14.18 -5.59
N PHE A 307 9.54 13.41 -4.58
CA PHE A 307 9.55 11.93 -4.55
C PHE A 307 10.91 11.27 -4.85
N ARG A 308 12.04 11.96 -4.63
CA ARG A 308 13.35 11.45 -4.98
C ARG A 308 14.08 10.84 -3.78
N LEU A 309 14.56 9.63 -3.96
CA LEU A 309 15.53 8.97 -3.11
C LEU A 309 16.77 8.68 -3.96
N ASN A 310 17.89 9.35 -3.70
CA ASN A 310 19.11 9.16 -4.47
C ASN A 310 19.79 7.81 -4.15
N GLU A 311 20.69 7.38 -5.02
CA GLU A 311 21.41 6.11 -4.89
C GLU A 311 22.20 5.98 -3.58
N TYR A 312 22.83 7.05 -3.14
CA TYR A 312 23.56 7.08 -1.87
C TYR A 312 22.65 6.78 -0.68
N MET A 313 21.48 7.41 -0.61
CA MET A 313 20.50 7.16 0.45
C MET A 313 19.98 5.73 0.41
N ARG A 314 19.76 5.18 -0.79
CA ARG A 314 19.32 3.79 -0.98
C ARG A 314 20.36 2.80 -0.46
N ASN A 315 21.65 3.00 -0.81
CA ASN A 315 22.74 2.15 -0.34
C ASN A 315 22.91 2.24 1.18
N MET A 316 22.78 3.42 1.76
CA MET A 316 22.77 3.63 3.22
C MET A 316 21.63 2.86 3.89
N LEU A 317 20.42 2.89 3.30
CA LEU A 317 19.27 2.18 3.84
C LEU A 317 19.44 0.66 3.74
N GLN A 318 19.95 0.16 2.62
CA GLN A 318 20.28 -1.26 2.46
C GLN A 318 21.28 -1.73 3.53
N ALA A 319 22.33 -0.97 3.75
CA ALA A 319 23.31 -1.27 4.81
C ALA A 319 22.68 -1.23 6.22
N SER A 320 21.79 -0.27 6.47
CA SER A 320 21.00 -0.22 7.71
C SER A 320 20.10 -1.43 7.87
N HIS A 321 19.42 -1.85 6.80
CA HIS A 321 18.56 -3.03 6.82
C HIS A 321 19.35 -4.30 7.14
N LEU A 322 20.50 -4.50 6.50
CA LEU A 322 21.40 -5.64 6.79
C LEU A 322 21.86 -5.63 8.25
N LYS A 323 22.28 -4.46 8.76
CA LYS A 323 22.68 -4.32 10.16
C LYS A 323 21.54 -4.69 11.11
N GLY A 324 20.32 -4.24 10.84
CA GLY A 324 19.14 -4.52 11.66
C GLY A 324 18.76 -6.01 11.65
N VAL A 325 18.87 -6.69 10.50
CA VAL A 325 18.62 -8.14 10.40
C VAL A 325 19.70 -8.93 11.15
N ARG A 326 20.99 -8.65 10.93
CA ARG A 326 22.09 -9.35 11.58
C ARG A 326 22.10 -9.18 13.11
N LYS A 327 21.63 -8.04 13.61
CA LYS A 327 21.46 -7.80 15.05
C LYS A 327 20.41 -8.75 15.64
N ARG A 328 19.37 -9.08 14.90
CA ARG A 328 18.27 -9.97 15.32
C ARG A 328 18.58 -11.45 15.08
N PHE A 329 19.30 -11.72 14.01
CA PHE A 329 19.64 -13.06 13.56
C PHE A 329 21.14 -13.13 13.24
N PRO A 330 22.00 -13.35 14.25
CA PRO A 330 23.46 -13.39 14.05
C PRO A 330 23.92 -14.45 13.04
N GLY A 331 23.17 -15.56 12.89
CA GLY A 331 23.45 -16.59 11.89
C GLY A 331 23.24 -16.18 10.43
N LEU A 332 22.66 -14.99 10.19
CA LEU A 332 22.48 -14.41 8.86
C LEU A 332 23.58 -13.41 8.50
N ASP A 333 24.82 -13.65 8.90
CA ASP A 333 25.97 -12.78 8.66
C ASP A 333 26.30 -12.62 7.17
N LYS A 334 26.03 -13.64 6.35
CA LYS A 334 26.25 -13.68 4.90
C LYS A 334 24.99 -13.30 4.09
N LEU A 335 23.90 -12.90 4.76
CA LEU A 335 22.71 -12.49 4.04
C LEU A 335 22.99 -11.30 3.14
N GLU A 336 22.43 -11.34 1.92
CA GLU A 336 22.45 -10.24 0.97
C GLU A 336 21.03 -9.88 0.53
N PHE A 337 20.80 -8.59 0.33
CA PHE A 337 19.57 -8.11 -0.29
C PHE A 337 19.76 -8.02 -1.80
N GLU A 338 18.94 -8.77 -2.55
CA GLU A 338 18.92 -8.70 -4.01
C GLU A 338 18.34 -7.40 -4.52
N HIS A 339 17.31 -6.91 -3.82
CA HIS A 339 16.59 -5.71 -4.22
C HIS A 339 16.36 -4.78 -3.04
N THR A 340 16.57 -3.48 -3.29
CA THR A 340 16.20 -2.39 -2.38
C THR A 340 15.48 -1.31 -3.18
N TRP A 341 14.29 -0.94 -2.76
CA TRP A 341 13.42 0.00 -3.46
C TRP A 341 12.79 1.01 -2.53
N ALA A 342 12.23 2.06 -3.13
CA ALA A 342 11.42 3.06 -2.45
C ALA A 342 9.98 2.97 -2.93
N GLY A 343 9.04 3.13 -2.02
CA GLY A 343 7.61 3.23 -2.30
C GLY A 343 7.05 4.56 -1.82
N VAL A 344 6.19 5.16 -2.63
CA VAL A 344 5.49 6.40 -2.26
C VAL A 344 4.10 6.06 -1.76
N PHE A 345 3.75 6.54 -0.57
CA PHE A 345 2.39 6.44 -0.08
C PHE A 345 1.81 7.82 0.28
N CYS A 346 0.50 7.91 0.24
CA CYS A 346 -0.25 9.13 0.45
C CYS A 346 -0.64 9.28 1.91
N MET A 347 -0.35 10.44 2.46
CA MET A 347 -0.78 10.83 3.79
C MET A 347 -1.68 12.05 3.73
N THR A 348 -2.55 12.15 4.72
CA THR A 348 -3.37 13.33 5.02
C THR A 348 -3.06 13.82 6.42
N TRP A 349 -3.33 15.08 6.70
CA TRP A 349 -3.02 15.67 8.01
C TRP A 349 -3.78 15.00 9.17
N ASN A 350 -5.03 14.65 8.93
CA ASN A 350 -5.97 14.07 9.90
C ASN A 350 -6.24 12.58 9.72
N TRP A 351 -5.42 11.87 8.94
CA TRP A 351 -5.55 10.43 8.62
C TRP A 351 -6.81 10.05 7.86
N ALA A 352 -7.69 11.01 7.54
CA ALA A 352 -8.90 10.76 6.76
C ALA A 352 -8.56 10.58 5.28
N SER A 353 -9.19 9.61 4.62
CA SER A 353 -9.09 9.42 3.17
C SER A 353 -9.88 10.48 2.41
N TYR A 354 -9.68 10.55 1.11
CA TYR A 354 -10.62 11.20 0.19
C TYR A 354 -11.47 10.14 -0.50
N PHE A 355 -12.77 10.39 -0.60
CA PHE A 355 -13.70 9.56 -1.35
C PHE A 355 -14.85 10.41 -1.85
N GLY A 356 -15.13 10.37 -3.16
CA GLY A 356 -16.27 11.07 -3.73
C GLY A 356 -16.01 11.74 -5.07
N ARG A 357 -16.93 12.63 -5.45
CA ARG A 357 -16.86 13.41 -6.68
C ARG A 357 -15.94 14.62 -6.48
N LEU A 358 -15.01 14.84 -7.41
CA LEU A 358 -14.10 15.98 -7.46
C LEU A 358 -14.63 17.10 -8.35
N ASP A 359 -15.15 16.71 -9.51
CA ASP A 359 -15.59 17.62 -10.55
C ASP A 359 -16.65 16.95 -11.43
N ASP A 360 -17.11 17.62 -12.48
CA ASP A 360 -18.08 17.06 -13.42
C ASP A 360 -17.48 15.86 -14.17
N GLY A 361 -18.09 14.69 -14.01
CA GLY A 361 -17.58 13.41 -14.52
C GLY A 361 -16.30 12.89 -13.86
N VAL A 362 -15.78 13.53 -12.80
CA VAL A 362 -14.52 13.17 -12.15
C VAL A 362 -14.74 12.74 -10.71
N PHE A 363 -14.31 11.53 -10.37
CA PHE A 363 -14.40 10.94 -9.01
C PHE A 363 -13.02 10.50 -8.52
N ALA A 364 -12.82 10.40 -7.21
CA ALA A 364 -11.55 9.92 -6.68
C ALA A 364 -11.69 9.17 -5.36
N SER A 365 -10.75 8.26 -5.12
CA SER A 365 -10.53 7.67 -3.80
C SER A 365 -9.05 7.40 -3.56
N LEU A 366 -8.53 7.90 -2.43
CA LEU A 366 -7.10 7.85 -2.08
C LEU A 366 -6.82 8.22 -0.61
N GLY A 367 -5.57 8.14 -0.18
CA GLY A 367 -5.13 8.69 1.10
C GLY A 367 -5.42 7.77 2.30
N TYR A 368 -5.14 6.48 2.17
CA TYR A 368 -5.46 5.46 3.20
C TYR A 368 -4.46 5.41 4.37
N SER A 369 -3.47 6.31 4.39
CA SER A 369 -2.58 6.55 5.53
C SER A 369 -1.88 5.29 6.07
N GLY A 370 -1.37 4.42 5.17
CA GLY A 370 -0.58 3.22 5.51
C GLY A 370 -1.35 1.90 5.57
N VAL A 371 -2.70 1.89 5.64
CA VAL A 371 -3.52 0.67 5.53
C VAL A 371 -4.16 0.61 4.14
N GLY A 372 -3.31 0.63 3.11
CA GLY A 372 -3.74 0.86 1.73
C GLY A 372 -4.36 -0.33 1.03
N VAL A 373 -3.97 -1.57 1.35
CA VAL A 373 -4.40 -2.73 0.58
C VAL A 373 -5.90 -3.01 0.79
N PRO A 374 -6.39 -3.35 1.98
CA PRO A 374 -7.81 -3.66 2.15
C PRO A 374 -8.69 -2.42 2.01
N ARG A 375 -8.27 -1.27 2.57
CA ARG A 375 -9.04 -0.01 2.43
C ARG A 375 -9.10 0.47 0.99
N GLY A 376 -8.00 0.39 0.25
CA GLY A 376 -7.96 0.76 -1.16
C GLY A 376 -8.83 -0.12 -2.02
N THR A 377 -8.82 -1.43 -1.77
CA THR A 377 -9.66 -2.40 -2.49
C THR A 377 -11.14 -2.09 -2.29
N ILE A 378 -11.60 -2.01 -1.04
CA ILE A 378 -13.02 -1.73 -0.79
C ILE A 378 -13.43 -0.33 -1.27
N SER A 379 -12.57 0.69 -1.06
CA SER A 379 -12.89 2.04 -1.51
C SER A 379 -12.94 2.15 -3.04
N GLY A 380 -12.12 1.40 -3.77
CA GLY A 380 -12.19 1.35 -5.23
C GLY A 380 -13.50 0.73 -5.72
N LYS A 381 -13.89 -0.40 -5.15
CA LYS A 381 -15.18 -1.04 -5.42
C LYS A 381 -16.35 -0.09 -5.13
N LEU A 382 -16.38 0.50 -3.93
CA LEU A 382 -17.42 1.43 -3.53
C LEU A 382 -17.43 2.72 -4.36
N LEU A 383 -16.26 3.18 -4.85
CA LEU A 383 -16.19 4.35 -5.72
C LEU A 383 -16.88 4.09 -7.07
N ALA A 384 -16.69 2.90 -7.62
CA ALA A 384 -17.41 2.48 -8.83
C ALA A 384 -18.94 2.45 -8.60
N GLU A 385 -19.38 1.83 -7.49
CA GLU A 385 -20.78 1.77 -7.10
C GLU A 385 -21.38 3.17 -6.90
N TYR A 386 -20.67 4.04 -6.16
CA TYR A 386 -21.08 5.43 -5.91
C TYR A 386 -21.17 6.25 -7.20
N ALA A 387 -20.19 6.13 -8.09
CA ALA A 387 -20.18 6.86 -9.36
C ALA A 387 -21.32 6.41 -10.29
N MET A 388 -21.83 5.19 -10.13
CA MET A 388 -23.01 4.66 -10.82
C MET A 388 -24.34 4.96 -10.09
N GLY A 389 -24.31 5.73 -8.99
CA GLY A 389 -25.51 6.14 -8.26
C GLY A 389 -26.01 5.13 -7.22
N SER A 390 -25.20 4.13 -6.84
CA SER A 390 -25.57 3.20 -5.78
C SER A 390 -25.39 3.82 -4.39
N GLU A 391 -26.21 3.38 -3.45
CA GLU A 391 -26.13 3.72 -2.02
C GLU A 391 -25.97 2.43 -1.21
N SER A 392 -25.18 2.47 -0.14
CA SER A 392 -25.02 1.37 0.81
C SER A 392 -24.44 1.86 2.14
N ASP A 393 -24.57 1.03 3.19
CA ASP A 393 -23.96 1.31 4.50
C ASP A 393 -22.44 1.49 4.40
N LEU A 394 -21.76 0.71 3.57
CA LEU A 394 -20.33 0.83 3.37
C LEU A 394 -19.94 2.11 2.61
N ILE A 395 -20.76 2.57 1.66
CA ILE A 395 -20.58 3.90 1.03
C ILE A 395 -20.76 5.00 2.09
N SER A 396 -21.76 4.90 2.93
CA SER A 396 -21.97 5.84 4.05
C SER A 396 -20.80 5.82 5.03
N ASP A 397 -20.25 4.63 5.34
CA ASP A 397 -19.08 4.49 6.21
C ASP A 397 -17.83 5.15 5.61
N VAL A 398 -17.52 4.89 4.33
CA VAL A 398 -16.33 5.49 3.70
C VAL A 398 -16.46 7.00 3.59
N GLN A 399 -17.65 7.53 3.33
CA GLN A 399 -17.89 8.97 3.31
C GLN A 399 -17.73 9.59 4.70
N ALA A 400 -18.24 8.94 5.75
CA ALA A 400 -18.13 9.42 7.12
C ALA A 400 -16.70 9.49 7.65
N VAL A 401 -15.80 8.60 7.17
CA VAL A 401 -14.37 8.62 7.54
C VAL A 401 -13.49 9.35 6.51
N SER A 402 -14.11 10.02 5.55
CA SER A 402 -13.44 10.82 4.51
C SER A 402 -13.45 12.30 4.88
N GLY A 403 -12.61 13.07 4.19
CA GLY A 403 -12.49 14.51 4.37
C GLY A 403 -11.11 14.91 4.91
N PRO A 404 -10.09 14.90 4.06
CA PRO A 404 -8.77 15.36 4.44
C PRO A 404 -8.79 16.86 4.78
N LYS A 405 -8.07 17.23 5.83
CA LYS A 405 -7.91 18.64 6.22
C LYS A 405 -6.80 19.28 5.40
N ARG A 406 -7.00 20.57 5.04
CA ARG A 406 -6.02 21.35 4.30
C ARG A 406 -4.67 21.39 4.99
N LEU A 407 -3.62 21.19 4.20
CA LEU A 407 -2.24 21.25 4.60
C LEU A 407 -1.71 22.70 4.63
N PRO A 408 -0.75 23.02 5.51
CA PRO A 408 0.03 24.24 5.40
C PRO A 408 0.72 24.33 4.03
N PRO A 409 1.00 25.52 3.52
CA PRO A 409 1.79 25.66 2.30
C PRO A 409 3.26 25.28 2.54
N GLU A 410 3.98 24.97 1.47
CA GLU A 410 5.46 24.90 1.54
C GLU A 410 6.04 26.29 1.79
N PRO A 411 7.15 26.43 2.56
CA PRO A 411 7.97 25.34 3.11
C PRO A 411 7.50 24.82 4.49
N PHE A 412 6.44 25.35 5.07
CA PHE A 412 6.00 25.03 6.43
C PHE A 412 5.59 23.55 6.57
N LEU A 413 4.95 22.98 5.55
CA LEU A 413 4.62 21.56 5.53
C LEU A 413 5.88 20.71 5.62
N GLY A 414 6.86 20.96 4.75
CA GLY A 414 8.13 20.22 4.73
C GLY A 414 8.91 20.32 6.03
N ILE A 415 8.99 21.53 6.64
CA ILE A 415 9.63 21.72 7.93
C ILE A 415 8.93 20.89 9.02
N GLY A 416 7.59 20.98 9.11
CA GLY A 416 6.81 20.27 10.13
C GLY A 416 6.90 18.75 10.00
N VAL A 417 6.76 18.22 8.78
CA VAL A 417 6.87 16.78 8.53
C VAL A 417 8.27 16.26 8.83
N ASN A 418 9.33 16.96 8.38
CA ASN A 418 10.70 16.54 8.64
C ASN A 418 11.06 16.60 10.14
N ALA A 419 10.60 17.61 10.87
CA ALA A 419 10.77 17.70 12.32
C ALA A 419 10.08 16.52 13.03
N ARG A 420 8.84 16.18 12.63
CA ARG A 420 8.10 15.02 13.16
C ARG A 420 8.82 13.71 12.88
N LEU A 421 9.31 13.51 11.66
CA LEU A 421 10.06 12.30 11.28
C LEU A 421 11.39 12.22 12.03
N ALA A 422 12.11 13.32 12.22
CA ALA A 422 13.36 13.36 12.99
C ALA A 422 13.12 12.97 14.45
N TRP A 423 12.08 13.54 15.08
CA TRP A 423 11.67 13.18 16.43
C TRP A 423 11.25 11.69 16.53
N HIS A 424 10.51 11.18 15.56
CA HIS A 424 10.10 9.79 15.50
C HIS A 424 11.31 8.84 15.42
N ARG A 425 12.28 9.14 14.56
CA ARG A 425 13.54 8.38 14.46
C ARG A 425 14.32 8.40 15.78
N TRP A 426 14.44 9.57 16.41
CA TRP A 426 15.14 9.70 17.69
C TRP A 426 14.46 8.91 18.80
N SER A 427 13.13 9.01 18.93
CA SER A 427 12.35 8.35 20.00
C SER A 427 12.24 6.82 19.82
N HIS A 428 12.52 6.30 18.63
CA HIS A 428 12.44 4.85 18.32
C HIS A 428 13.81 4.24 18.00
N ARG A 429 14.92 4.95 18.25
CA ARG A 429 16.27 4.46 17.90
C ARG A 429 16.66 3.14 18.56
N ALA A 430 16.05 2.78 19.68
CA ALA A 430 16.28 1.50 20.36
C ALA A 430 15.56 0.31 19.70
N GLU A 431 14.53 0.58 18.88
CA GLU A 431 13.72 -0.45 18.20
C GLU A 431 14.40 -0.99 16.93
N TRP A 432 15.45 -0.33 16.45
CA TRP A 432 16.23 -0.72 15.26
C TRP A 432 17.77 -0.80 15.57
#